data_68753f92212050510e8c5842c85b38f6
#
_entry.id   68753f92212050510e8c5842c85b38f6
#
_cell.length_a   1.000
_cell.length_b   1.000
_cell.length_c   1.000
_cell.angle_alpha   90.00
_cell.angle_beta   90.00
_cell.angle_gamma   90.00
#
_symmetry.space_group_name_H-M   'P 1'
#
loop_
_entity.id
_entity.type
_entity.pdbx_description
1 polymer ?
#
loop_
_entity_poly.entity_id
_entity_poly.type
_entity_poly.pdbx_seq_one_letter_code
_entity_poly.pdbx_strand_id
1 'polypeptide(L)'
;RRQRQMCIRDRCLGATEILAKEGFVVMPYMYPDLNVARDLVNAGASAVMPLASPIGTNKGLSTKDFIKILIDEIELPIIVDAGIGKPSQACEAMEMGAAAIMANTAIATSRDIPAMACAFKNAIEAGRCAYLAGLGRVLDGKASASSPLTGFLQD
;
A
#
# COMPACT_ATOMS: atom_id res chain seq x y z
N ARG A 1 21.01 -17.58 -10.04
CA ARG A 1 19.95 -16.60 -9.69
C ARG A 1 19.46 -16.73 -8.23
N ARG A 2 19.16 -17.94 -7.71
CA ARG A 2 18.72 -18.14 -6.31
C ARG A 2 19.73 -17.65 -5.25
N GLN A 3 21.02 -17.94 -5.42
CA GLN A 3 22.05 -17.45 -4.48
C GLN A 3 22.17 -15.93 -4.43
N ARG A 4 21.98 -15.25 -5.57
CA ARG A 4 22.02 -13.78 -5.65
C ARG A 4 20.84 -13.12 -4.94
N GLN A 5 19.65 -13.70 -5.00
CA GLN A 5 18.47 -13.23 -4.27
C GLN A 5 18.59 -13.44 -2.75
N MET A 6 19.13 -14.59 -2.30
CA MET A 6 19.44 -14.82 -0.89
C MET A 6 20.43 -13.79 -0.36
N CYS A 7 21.55 -13.54 -1.08
CA CYS A 7 22.53 -12.54 -0.66
C CYS A 7 21.96 -11.11 -0.54
N ILE A 8 21.03 -10.71 -1.40
CA ILE A 8 20.39 -9.37 -1.33
C ILE A 8 19.45 -9.30 -0.12
N ARG A 9 18.65 -10.34 0.12
CA ARG A 9 17.78 -10.46 1.28
C ARG A 9 18.59 -10.38 2.58
N ASP A 10 19.61 -11.20 2.73
CA ASP A 10 20.42 -11.26 3.94
C ASP A 10 21.12 -9.92 4.23
N ARG A 11 21.57 -9.22 3.18
CA ARG A 11 22.15 -7.88 3.31
C ARG A 11 21.15 -6.85 3.75
N CYS A 12 19.91 -6.89 3.21
CA CYS A 12 18.85 -5.97 3.59
C CYS A 12 18.45 -6.18 5.06
N LEU A 13 18.33 -7.43 5.50
CA LEU A 13 18.04 -7.78 6.89
C LEU A 13 19.15 -7.31 7.83
N GLY A 14 20.40 -7.64 7.52
CA GLY A 14 21.55 -7.21 8.34
C GLY A 14 21.69 -5.69 8.41
N ALA A 15 21.47 -4.98 7.30
CA ALA A 15 21.49 -3.50 7.30
C ALA A 15 20.35 -2.93 8.14
N THR A 16 19.13 -3.50 8.05
CA THR A 16 17.98 -3.09 8.85
C THR A 16 18.29 -3.25 10.35
N GLU A 17 18.83 -4.38 10.75
CA GLU A 17 19.17 -4.66 12.15
C GLU A 17 20.22 -3.68 12.70
N ILE A 18 21.29 -3.42 11.94
CA ILE A 18 22.35 -2.48 12.33
C ILE A 18 21.78 -1.07 12.49
N LEU A 19 21.08 -0.57 11.48
CA LEU A 19 20.53 0.79 11.47
C LEU A 19 19.47 0.98 12.57
N ALA A 20 18.61 -0.03 12.80
CA ALA A 20 17.62 0.03 13.87
C ALA A 20 18.30 0.11 15.26
N LYS A 21 19.36 -0.65 15.48
CA LYS A 21 20.17 -0.59 16.72
C LYS A 21 20.87 0.76 16.91
N GLU A 22 21.22 1.44 15.83
CA GLU A 22 21.79 2.78 15.85
C GLU A 22 20.74 3.90 16.04
N GLY A 23 19.45 3.53 16.16
CA GLY A 23 18.35 4.45 16.44
C GLY A 23 17.72 5.08 15.19
N PHE A 24 17.99 4.58 14.00
CA PHE A 24 17.31 5.03 12.77
C PHE A 24 15.91 4.45 12.67
N VAL A 25 14.98 5.26 12.10
CA VAL A 25 13.68 4.78 11.64
C VAL A 25 13.88 4.10 10.28
N VAL A 26 13.88 2.77 10.26
CA VAL A 26 14.20 1.99 9.06
C VAL A 26 12.92 1.54 8.37
N MET A 27 12.78 1.87 7.10
CA MET A 27 11.65 1.51 6.23
C MET A 27 12.17 0.77 5.00
N PRO A 28 12.45 -0.55 5.11
CA PRO A 28 13.06 -1.30 4.03
C PRO A 28 12.11 -1.52 2.85
N TYR A 29 12.63 -1.27 1.64
CA TYR A 29 11.98 -1.61 0.38
C TYR A 29 12.10 -3.11 0.09
N MET A 30 11.01 -3.74 -0.36
CA MET A 30 10.98 -5.19 -0.56
C MET A 30 10.01 -5.63 -1.67
N TYR A 31 10.22 -6.83 -2.20
CA TYR A 31 9.16 -7.55 -2.89
C TYR A 31 8.08 -7.96 -1.88
N PRO A 32 6.79 -7.98 -2.26
CA PRO A 32 5.72 -8.33 -1.34
C PRO A 32 5.74 -9.84 -1.04
N ASP A 33 6.54 -10.22 -0.06
CA ASP A 33 6.73 -11.57 0.48
C ASP A 33 6.54 -11.53 2.00
N LEU A 34 5.58 -12.30 2.50
CA LEU A 34 5.20 -12.29 3.92
C LEU A 34 6.34 -12.75 4.84
N ASN A 35 7.14 -13.74 4.42
CA ASN A 35 8.23 -14.23 5.26
C ASN A 35 9.34 -13.19 5.35
N VAL A 36 9.67 -12.53 4.23
CA VAL A 36 10.64 -11.43 4.23
C VAL A 36 10.14 -10.27 5.08
N ALA A 37 8.86 -9.93 5.03
CA ALA A 37 8.27 -8.90 5.87
C ALA A 37 8.41 -9.23 7.37
N ARG A 38 8.11 -10.46 7.77
CA ARG A 38 8.27 -10.92 9.15
C ARG A 38 9.73 -10.88 9.63
N ASP A 39 10.66 -11.27 8.76
CA ASP A 39 12.09 -11.17 9.05
C ASP A 39 12.54 -9.70 9.25
N LEU A 40 12.02 -8.78 8.45
CA LEU A 40 12.30 -7.34 8.57
C LEU A 40 11.70 -6.73 9.84
N VAL A 41 10.49 -7.16 10.24
CA VAL A 41 9.90 -6.81 11.55
C VAL A 41 10.81 -7.23 12.68
N ASN A 42 11.26 -8.48 12.67
CA ASN A 42 12.18 -9.04 13.68
C ASN A 42 13.55 -8.33 13.69
N ALA A 43 14.01 -7.83 12.54
CA ALA A 43 15.24 -7.04 12.41
C ALA A 43 15.08 -5.59 12.92
N GLY A 44 13.88 -5.16 13.33
CA GLY A 44 13.62 -3.83 13.89
C GLY A 44 13.18 -2.78 12.89
N ALA A 45 12.63 -3.17 11.73
CA ALA A 45 12.00 -2.22 10.82
C ALA A 45 10.86 -1.46 11.51
N SER A 46 10.67 -0.19 11.15
CA SER A 46 9.58 0.67 11.65
C SER A 46 8.36 0.68 10.72
N ALA A 47 8.54 0.29 9.49
CA ALA A 47 7.52 0.08 8.46
C ALA A 47 8.11 -0.85 7.41
N VAL A 48 7.29 -1.42 6.53
CA VAL A 48 7.78 -2.15 5.34
C VAL A 48 7.21 -1.54 4.08
N MET A 49 8.01 -1.52 3.01
CA MET A 49 7.68 -0.85 1.76
C MET A 49 7.63 -1.87 0.60
N PRO A 50 6.50 -2.60 0.43
CA PRO A 50 6.34 -3.52 -0.68
C PRO A 50 6.14 -2.78 -2.01
N LEU A 51 6.78 -3.28 -3.08
CA LEU A 51 6.57 -2.77 -4.43
C LEU A 51 5.20 -3.19 -4.98
N ALA A 52 4.48 -2.26 -5.60
CA ALA A 52 3.24 -2.54 -6.33
C ALA A 52 3.50 -3.03 -7.76
N SER A 53 4.52 -2.47 -8.42
CA SER A 53 5.01 -2.86 -9.74
C SER A 53 6.46 -2.42 -9.89
N PRO A 54 7.21 -2.89 -10.91
CA PRO A 54 8.60 -2.47 -11.09
C PRO A 54 8.74 -0.95 -11.14
N ILE A 55 9.79 -0.43 -10.49
CA ILE A 55 10.07 1.00 -10.34
C ILE A 55 10.02 1.69 -11.71
N GLY A 56 9.37 2.85 -11.77
CA GLY A 56 9.32 3.71 -12.95
C GLY A 56 8.39 3.24 -14.07
N THR A 57 7.60 2.18 -13.87
CA THR A 57 6.77 1.60 -14.93
C THR A 57 5.34 2.14 -14.99
N ASN A 58 4.84 2.80 -13.95
CA ASN A 58 3.45 3.28 -13.84
C ASN A 58 2.39 2.19 -14.11
N LYS A 59 2.73 0.90 -13.89
CA LYS A 59 1.85 -0.24 -14.17
C LYS A 59 0.77 -0.49 -13.11
N GLY A 60 0.86 0.21 -11.97
CA GLY A 60 -0.15 0.15 -10.92
C GLY A 60 0.05 -0.98 -9.92
N LEU A 61 -1.03 -1.50 -9.38
CA LEU A 61 -1.06 -2.47 -8.29
C LEU A 61 -0.99 -3.93 -8.80
N SER A 62 0.06 -4.29 -9.54
CA SER A 62 0.18 -5.65 -10.09
C SER A 62 0.35 -6.73 -9.01
N THR A 63 0.77 -6.36 -7.82
CA THR A 63 1.00 -7.26 -6.68
C THR A 63 -0.02 -7.05 -5.55
N LYS A 64 -1.19 -6.48 -5.84
CA LYS A 64 -2.16 -6.05 -4.84
C LYS A 64 -2.57 -7.15 -3.85
N ASP A 65 -2.77 -8.37 -4.34
CA ASP A 65 -3.20 -9.48 -3.48
C ASP A 65 -2.13 -9.85 -2.45
N PHE A 66 -0.85 -9.81 -2.85
CA PHE A 66 0.26 -10.00 -1.91
C PHE A 66 0.39 -8.83 -0.93
N ILE A 67 0.19 -7.59 -1.39
CA ILE A 67 0.17 -6.41 -0.52
C ILE A 67 -0.96 -6.51 0.51
N LYS A 68 -2.16 -6.99 0.08
CA LYS A 68 -3.28 -7.20 1.00
C LYS A 68 -2.94 -8.20 2.10
N ILE A 69 -2.26 -9.31 1.77
CA ILE A 69 -1.77 -10.26 2.76
C ILE A 69 -0.82 -9.59 3.76
N LEU A 70 0.09 -8.72 3.29
CA LEU A 70 0.99 -8.00 4.19
C LEU A 70 0.23 -7.04 5.12
N ILE A 71 -0.78 -6.34 4.61
CA ILE A 71 -1.62 -5.43 5.40
C ILE A 71 -2.36 -6.19 6.50
N ASP A 72 -2.84 -7.40 6.21
CA ASP A 72 -3.63 -8.21 7.15
C ASP A 72 -2.76 -8.93 8.20
N GLU A 73 -1.50 -9.25 7.87
CA GLU A 73 -0.64 -10.13 8.67
C GLU A 73 0.50 -9.40 9.40
N ILE A 74 0.83 -8.17 9.02
CA ILE A 74 1.93 -7.40 9.57
C ILE A 74 1.38 -6.21 10.36
N GLU A 75 1.74 -6.11 11.62
CA GLU A 75 1.30 -5.02 12.51
C GLU A 75 1.97 -3.68 12.20
N LEU A 76 3.12 -3.68 11.52
CA LEU A 76 3.81 -2.45 11.12
C LEU A 76 3.10 -1.75 9.96
N PRO A 77 3.26 -0.42 9.84
CA PRO A 77 2.74 0.31 8.69
C PRO A 77 3.22 -0.27 7.35
N ILE A 78 2.30 -0.52 6.44
CA ILE A 78 2.59 -0.93 5.07
C ILE A 78 2.55 0.30 4.17
N ILE A 79 3.69 0.65 3.59
CA ILE A 79 3.83 1.79 2.67
C ILE A 79 3.95 1.22 1.25
N VAL A 80 2.93 1.39 0.43
CA VAL A 80 2.96 0.89 -0.95
C VAL A 80 3.83 1.79 -1.81
N ASP A 81 4.89 1.22 -2.36
CA ASP A 81 5.87 1.94 -3.19
C ASP A 81 5.94 1.34 -4.60
N ALA A 82 6.51 2.11 -5.50
CA ALA A 82 6.85 1.75 -6.88
C ALA A 82 5.69 1.34 -7.79
N GLY A 83 5.72 1.85 -8.99
CA GLY A 83 4.82 1.48 -10.07
C GLY A 83 3.42 2.07 -10.01
N ILE A 84 3.04 2.79 -8.96
CA ILE A 84 1.78 3.53 -8.89
C ILE A 84 1.78 4.60 -9.98
N GLY A 85 0.86 4.47 -10.93
CA GLY A 85 0.82 5.31 -12.14
C GLY A 85 -0.38 6.26 -12.21
N LYS A 86 -1.39 6.07 -11.37
CA LYS A 86 -2.64 6.86 -11.40
C LYS A 86 -3.12 7.16 -9.98
N PRO A 87 -3.78 8.30 -9.76
CA PRO A 87 -4.41 8.62 -8.48
C PRO A 87 -5.41 7.54 -8.01
N SER A 88 -6.19 6.96 -8.93
CA SER A 88 -7.14 5.88 -8.61
C SER A 88 -6.46 4.64 -8.00
N GLN A 89 -5.24 4.30 -8.42
CA GLN A 89 -4.48 3.18 -7.86
C GLN A 89 -3.96 3.50 -6.45
N ALA A 90 -3.60 4.76 -6.20
CA ALA A 90 -3.25 5.21 -4.85
C ALA A 90 -4.46 5.15 -3.92
N CYS A 91 -5.64 5.57 -4.40
CA CYS A 91 -6.90 5.44 -3.67
C CYS A 91 -7.21 3.97 -3.34
N GLU A 92 -7.15 3.07 -4.32
CA GLU A 92 -7.36 1.63 -4.15
C GLU A 92 -6.42 1.03 -3.08
N ALA A 93 -5.12 1.37 -3.12
CA ALA A 93 -4.18 0.90 -2.11
C ALA A 93 -4.52 1.39 -0.70
N MET A 94 -4.96 2.64 -0.57
CA MET A 94 -5.41 3.20 0.72
C MET A 94 -6.72 2.55 1.21
N GLU A 95 -7.67 2.25 0.30
CA GLU A 95 -8.90 1.52 0.61
C GLU A 95 -8.63 0.08 1.08
N MET A 96 -7.55 -0.54 0.61
CA MET A 96 -7.08 -1.85 1.08
C MET A 96 -6.54 -1.82 2.51
N GLY A 97 -6.20 -0.63 3.04
CA GLY A 97 -5.64 -0.43 4.37
C GLY A 97 -4.15 -0.09 4.41
N ALA A 98 -3.53 0.26 3.28
CA ALA A 98 -2.17 0.77 3.28
C ALA A 98 -2.04 2.01 4.19
N ALA A 99 -0.92 2.12 4.90
CA ALA A 99 -0.65 3.26 5.79
C ALA A 99 -0.23 4.51 5.02
N ALA A 100 0.48 4.32 3.90
CA ALA A 100 0.93 5.40 3.03
C ALA A 100 1.23 4.90 1.60
N ILE A 101 1.37 5.85 0.69
CA ILE A 101 1.75 5.63 -0.70
C ILE A 101 3.00 6.44 -1.00
N MET A 102 3.95 5.84 -1.72
CA MET A 102 5.08 6.55 -2.31
C MET A 102 4.93 6.55 -3.84
N ALA A 103 4.77 7.73 -4.42
CA ALA A 103 4.63 7.94 -5.85
C ALA A 103 5.59 9.03 -6.34
N ASN A 104 6.31 8.76 -7.40
CA ASN A 104 7.24 9.71 -8.01
C ASN A 104 7.03 9.82 -9.52
N THR A 105 7.35 8.77 -10.28
CA THR A 105 7.37 8.78 -11.75
C THR A 105 6.06 9.27 -12.35
N ALA A 106 4.91 8.85 -11.81
CA ALA A 106 3.59 9.25 -12.29
C ALA A 106 3.36 10.77 -12.18
N ILE A 107 3.92 11.39 -11.15
CA ILE A 107 3.82 12.83 -10.94
C ILE A 107 4.85 13.55 -11.83
N ALA A 108 6.12 13.13 -11.75
CA ALA A 108 7.22 13.80 -12.44
C ALA A 108 7.11 13.75 -13.98
N THR A 109 6.46 12.73 -14.54
CA THR A 109 6.27 12.57 -15.99
C THR A 109 4.92 13.06 -16.51
N SER A 110 4.08 13.63 -15.65
CA SER A 110 2.80 14.21 -16.04
C SER A 110 2.98 15.53 -16.79
N ARG A 111 1.96 15.92 -17.55
CA ARG A 111 1.96 17.21 -18.29
C ARG A 111 1.83 18.42 -17.36
N ASP A 112 1.16 18.25 -16.23
CA ASP A 112 0.95 19.26 -15.19
C ASP A 112 1.28 18.62 -13.84
N ILE A 113 2.52 18.86 -13.39
CA ILE A 113 3.06 18.26 -12.17
C ILE A 113 2.30 18.73 -10.92
N PRO A 114 2.02 20.03 -10.72
CA PRO A 114 1.24 20.48 -9.57
C PRO A 114 -0.17 19.90 -9.51
N ALA A 115 -0.88 19.89 -10.64
CA ALA A 115 -2.22 19.32 -10.71
C ALA A 115 -2.21 17.80 -10.42
N MET A 116 -1.22 17.06 -10.95
CA MET A 116 -1.09 15.63 -10.70
C MET A 116 -0.75 15.34 -9.24
N ALA A 117 0.14 16.13 -8.62
CA ALA A 117 0.44 15.99 -7.19
C ALA A 117 -0.81 16.23 -6.32
N CYS A 118 -1.61 17.24 -6.65
CA CYS A 118 -2.89 17.51 -5.98
C CYS A 118 -3.88 16.35 -6.17
N ALA A 119 -3.98 15.78 -7.37
CA ALA A 119 -4.83 14.63 -7.64
C ALA A 119 -4.41 13.40 -6.83
N PHE A 120 -3.12 13.11 -6.70
CA PHE A 120 -2.62 12.04 -5.84
C PHE A 120 -2.96 12.29 -4.37
N LYS A 121 -2.73 13.51 -3.85
CA LYS A 121 -3.09 13.87 -2.49
C LYS A 121 -4.56 13.58 -2.22
N ASN A 122 -5.47 14.11 -3.04
CA ASN A 122 -6.90 13.94 -2.87
C ASN A 122 -7.33 12.46 -2.92
N ALA A 123 -6.73 11.68 -3.82
CA ALA A 123 -6.99 10.24 -3.94
C ALA A 123 -6.56 9.45 -2.70
N ILE A 124 -5.39 9.76 -2.14
CA ILE A 124 -4.88 9.14 -0.91
C ILE A 124 -5.80 9.47 0.27
N GLU A 125 -6.19 10.73 0.42
CA GLU A 125 -7.10 11.18 1.47
C GLU A 125 -8.47 10.51 1.35
N ALA A 126 -9.04 10.43 0.13
CA ALA A 126 -10.31 9.76 -0.13
C ALA A 126 -10.26 8.26 0.20
N GLY A 127 -9.24 7.55 -0.26
CA GLY A 127 -9.05 6.12 0.03
C GLY A 127 -8.90 5.86 1.53
N ARG A 128 -8.15 6.71 2.24
CA ARG A 128 -8.02 6.61 3.70
C ARG A 128 -9.34 6.83 4.41
N CYS A 129 -10.09 7.84 4.00
CA CYS A 129 -11.43 8.10 4.55
C CYS A 129 -12.37 6.92 4.33
N ALA A 130 -12.37 6.35 3.11
CA ALA A 130 -13.19 5.19 2.77
C ALA A 130 -12.84 3.95 3.62
N TYR A 131 -11.54 3.67 3.80
CA TYR A 131 -11.07 2.59 4.66
C TYR A 131 -11.53 2.74 6.11
N LEU A 132 -11.39 3.94 6.67
CA LEU A 132 -11.79 4.22 8.06
C LEU A 132 -13.31 4.22 8.26
N ALA A 133 -14.08 4.62 7.26
CA ALA A 133 -15.55 4.57 7.29
C ALA A 133 -16.10 3.14 7.15
N GLY A 134 -15.29 2.22 6.62
CA GLY A 134 -15.70 0.86 6.25
C GLY A 134 -16.39 0.85 4.89
N LEU A 135 -15.81 0.08 3.96
CA LEU A 135 -16.38 -0.08 2.63
C LEU A 135 -17.73 -0.79 2.66
N GLY A 136 -18.64 -0.41 1.78
CA GLY A 136 -19.90 -1.09 1.61
C GLY A 136 -19.70 -2.57 1.24
N ARG A 137 -20.61 -3.43 1.71
CA ARG A 137 -20.54 -4.87 1.44
C ARG A 137 -20.71 -5.18 -0.05
N VAL A 138 -19.91 -6.08 -0.56
CA VAL A 138 -20.13 -6.72 -1.85
C VAL A 138 -21.12 -7.86 -1.66
N LEU A 139 -22.15 -7.92 -2.52
CA LEU A 139 -23.15 -8.99 -2.48
C LEU A 139 -22.87 -9.98 -3.62
N ASP A 140 -22.60 -11.22 -3.25
CA ASP A 140 -22.54 -12.33 -4.20
C ASP A 140 -23.97 -12.88 -4.41
N GLY A 141 -24.63 -12.43 -5.48
CA GLY A 141 -25.97 -12.89 -5.82
C GLY A 141 -26.97 -11.79 -6.18
N LYS A 142 -28.20 -11.85 -5.62
CA LYS A 142 -29.25 -10.87 -5.95
C LYS A 142 -28.92 -9.49 -5.40
N ALA A 143 -29.05 -8.47 -6.25
CA ALA A 143 -28.94 -7.08 -5.85
C ALA A 143 -29.95 -6.77 -4.73
N SER A 144 -29.47 -6.09 -3.68
CA SER A 144 -30.32 -5.52 -2.64
C SER A 144 -30.26 -4.00 -2.75
N ALA A 145 -31.39 -3.39 -3.09
CA ALA A 145 -31.47 -1.93 -3.02
C ALA A 145 -31.24 -1.47 -1.56
N SER A 146 -30.60 -0.33 -1.39
CA SER A 146 -30.58 0.32 -0.08
C SER A 146 -32.04 0.55 0.32
N SER A 147 -32.42 0.06 1.51
CA SER A 147 -33.75 0.33 2.05
C SER A 147 -33.97 1.82 2.08
N PRO A 148 -34.99 2.36 1.41
CA PRO A 148 -35.35 3.75 1.63
C PRO A 148 -35.64 3.93 3.12
N LEU A 149 -35.11 4.98 3.72
CA LEU A 149 -35.46 5.38 5.09
C LEU A 149 -36.91 5.91 5.13
N THR A 150 -37.85 5.09 4.67
CA THR A 150 -39.28 5.45 4.57
C THR A 150 -40.09 4.95 5.75
N GLY A 151 -39.47 4.30 6.74
CA GLY A 151 -40.13 3.87 7.95
C GLY A 151 -40.76 4.99 8.78
N PHE A 152 -40.34 6.24 8.55
CA PHE A 152 -40.94 7.44 9.14
C PHE A 152 -42.09 8.08 8.32
N LEU A 153 -42.39 7.52 7.13
CA LEU A 153 -43.46 7.99 6.26
C LEU A 153 -44.71 7.08 6.34
N GLN A 154 -44.76 6.15 7.27
CA GLN A 154 -45.92 5.30 7.54
C GLN A 154 -46.63 5.84 8.79
N ASP A 155 -47.28 6.99 8.67
CA ASP A 155 -48.37 7.47 9.54
C ASP A 155 -49.55 7.90 8.69
#